data_c6652951328ac261f70820157b4e2e15
#
_entry.id   c6652951328ac261f70820157b4e2e15
#
_cell.length_a   1.000
_cell.length_b   1.000
_cell.length_c   1.000
_cell.angle_alpha   90.00
_cell.angle_beta   90.00
_cell.angle_gamma   90.00
#
_symmetry.space_group_name_H-M   'P 1'
#
loop_
_entity.id
_entity.type
_entity.pdbx_description
1 polymer ?
#
loop_
_entity_poly.entity_id
_entity_poly.type
_entity_poly.pdbx_seq_one_letter_code
_entity_poly.pdbx_strand_id
1 'polypeptide(L)'
;IINSCIRGENKGYISSHSLVDLFFILRKDKTIEERKTLILNLCKFFTIIPEENQYFVSICNNHNWNDLEDGLQMKCAEAENLDYIITRDRENGFKNSPVKTIAPEKFLKLRNKI
;
A
#
# COMPACT_ATOMS: atom_id res chain seq x y z
N ILE A 1 1.06 -13.02 -1.07
CA ILE A 1 1.50 -11.96 -0.13
C ILE A 1 0.47 -11.72 0.95
N ILE A 2 -0.81 -11.56 0.59
CA ILE A 2 -1.87 -11.38 1.58
C ILE A 2 -1.91 -12.56 2.54
N ASN A 3 -1.80 -13.79 2.03
CA ASN A 3 -1.80 -14.97 2.86
C ASN A 3 -0.60 -15.03 3.81
N SER A 4 0.58 -14.58 3.38
CA SER A 4 1.75 -14.54 4.25
C SER A 4 1.58 -13.53 5.38
N CYS A 5 0.89 -12.41 5.13
CA CYS A 5 0.55 -11.45 6.18
C CYS A 5 -0.46 -12.02 7.17
N ILE A 6 -1.46 -12.76 6.68
CA ILE A 6 -2.46 -13.42 7.55
C ILE A 6 -1.79 -14.44 8.45
N ARG A 7 -0.80 -15.19 7.93
CA ARG A 7 -0.07 -16.19 8.72
C ARG A 7 0.98 -15.59 9.66
N GLY A 8 1.17 -14.27 9.63
CA GLY A 8 2.16 -13.61 10.47
C GLY A 8 3.59 -13.71 9.98
N GLU A 9 3.80 -14.19 8.78
CA GLU A 9 5.14 -14.31 8.17
C GLU A 9 5.71 -12.96 7.76
N ASN A 10 4.83 -12.02 7.42
CA ASN A 10 5.17 -10.65 7.07
C ASN A 10 4.23 -9.69 7.79
N LYS A 11 4.72 -8.48 8.04
CA LYS A 11 3.87 -7.39 8.52
C LYS A 11 3.39 -6.61 7.30
N GLY A 12 2.07 -6.57 7.10
CA GLY A 12 1.46 -5.85 6.01
C GLY A 12 0.92 -4.50 6.45
N TYR A 13 1.07 -3.51 5.59
CA TYR A 13 0.60 -2.14 5.82
C TYR A 13 -0.20 -1.68 4.62
N ILE A 14 -1.26 -0.95 4.87
CA ILE A 14 -2.12 -0.39 3.82
C ILE A 14 -2.40 1.06 4.19
N SER A 15 -2.25 1.99 3.22
CA SER A 15 -2.65 3.38 3.45
C SER A 15 -4.17 3.48 3.56
N SER A 16 -4.65 4.40 4.39
CA SER A 16 -6.09 4.54 4.63
C SER A 16 -6.87 4.85 3.37
N HIS A 17 -6.33 5.69 2.48
CA HIS A 17 -7.04 6.01 1.22
C HIS A 17 -7.17 4.78 0.32
N SER A 18 -6.23 3.84 0.39
CA SER A 18 -6.30 2.60 -0.40
C SER A 18 -7.49 1.73 0.01
N LEU A 19 -7.84 1.72 1.28
CA LEU A 19 -9.03 1.01 1.75
C LEU A 19 -10.31 1.62 1.19
N VAL A 20 -10.39 2.95 1.20
CA VAL A 20 -11.55 3.67 0.65
C VAL A 20 -11.69 3.40 -0.84
N ASP A 21 -10.57 3.47 -1.57
CA ASP A 21 -10.55 3.18 -3.00
C ASP A 21 -10.99 1.75 -3.30
N LEU A 22 -10.52 0.80 -2.52
CA LEU A 22 -10.89 -0.61 -2.68
C LEU A 22 -12.39 -0.81 -2.47
N PHE A 23 -12.95 -0.21 -1.43
CA PHE A 23 -14.39 -0.26 -1.16
C PHE A 23 -15.20 0.24 -2.36
N PHE A 24 -14.75 1.33 -2.98
CA PHE A 24 -15.41 1.91 -4.15
C PHE A 24 -15.23 1.04 -5.40
N ILE A 25 -14.02 0.57 -5.65
CA ILE A 25 -13.69 -0.25 -6.84
C ILE A 25 -14.56 -1.51 -6.89
N LEU A 26 -14.81 -2.13 -5.75
CA LEU A 26 -15.55 -3.39 -5.66
C LEU A 26 -17.07 -3.22 -5.70
N ARG A 27 -17.59 -2.02 -5.86
CA ARG A 27 -19.04 -1.75 -5.79
C ARG A 27 -19.88 -2.52 -6.81
N LYS A 28 -19.31 -2.87 -7.97
CA LYS A 28 -20.03 -3.59 -9.03
C LYS A 28 -20.08 -5.09 -8.79
N ASP A 29 -19.08 -5.63 -8.11
CA ASP A 29 -18.91 -7.07 -7.97
C ASP A 29 -19.37 -7.60 -6.61
N LYS A 30 -19.49 -6.73 -5.60
CA LYS A 30 -19.78 -7.12 -4.23
C LYS A 30 -20.81 -6.20 -3.61
N THR A 31 -21.63 -6.78 -2.74
CA THR A 31 -22.61 -6.01 -1.98
C THR A 31 -21.92 -5.12 -0.95
N ILE A 32 -22.67 -4.18 -0.38
CA ILE A 32 -22.17 -3.32 0.69
C ILE A 32 -21.67 -4.17 1.86
N GLU A 33 -22.45 -5.19 2.26
CA GLU A 33 -22.09 -6.04 3.38
C GLU A 33 -20.83 -6.86 3.11
N GLU A 34 -20.67 -7.38 1.90
CA GLU A 34 -19.47 -8.09 1.52
C GLU A 34 -18.24 -7.18 1.55
N ARG A 35 -18.39 -5.95 1.06
CA ARG A 35 -17.29 -4.97 1.07
C ARG A 35 -16.89 -4.56 2.48
N LYS A 36 -17.87 -4.34 3.35
CA LYS A 36 -17.60 -4.02 4.76
C LYS A 36 -16.86 -5.15 5.45
N THR A 37 -17.27 -6.39 5.20
CA THR A 37 -16.60 -7.56 5.76
C THR A 37 -15.15 -7.64 5.30
N LEU A 38 -14.90 -7.37 4.02
CA LEU A 38 -13.53 -7.35 3.49
C LEU A 38 -12.67 -6.31 4.20
N ILE A 39 -13.19 -5.08 4.35
CA ILE A 39 -12.45 -4.01 5.02
C ILE A 39 -12.14 -4.39 6.47
N LEU A 40 -13.10 -4.95 7.19
CA LEU A 40 -12.90 -5.40 8.57
C LEU A 40 -11.79 -6.47 8.66
N ASN A 41 -11.78 -7.41 7.73
CA ASN A 41 -10.75 -8.44 7.68
C ASN A 41 -9.37 -7.85 7.38
N LEU A 42 -9.29 -6.89 6.47
CA LEU A 42 -8.03 -6.22 6.16
C LEU A 42 -7.51 -5.46 7.39
N CYS A 43 -8.39 -4.76 8.11
CA CYS A 43 -8.00 -4.07 9.34
C CYS A 43 -7.51 -5.02 10.43
N LYS A 44 -7.98 -6.27 10.40
CA LYS A 44 -7.56 -7.29 11.37
C LYS A 44 -6.13 -7.77 11.13
N PHE A 45 -5.74 -7.93 9.86
CA PHE A 45 -4.45 -8.54 9.50
C PHE A 45 -3.41 -7.55 9.01
N PHE A 46 -3.78 -6.29 8.76
CA PHE A 46 -2.88 -5.26 8.26
C PHE A 46 -2.91 -4.05 9.19
N THR A 47 -1.79 -3.35 9.24
CA THR A 47 -1.74 -2.04 9.90
C THR A 47 -2.16 -0.98 8.91
N ILE A 48 -3.14 -0.17 9.26
CA ILE A 48 -3.62 0.91 8.40
C ILE A 48 -2.88 2.18 8.75
N ILE A 49 -2.27 2.81 7.75
CA ILE A 49 -1.48 4.02 7.93
C ILE A 49 -2.33 5.23 7.51
N PRO A 50 -2.63 6.16 8.44
CA PRO A 50 -3.35 7.38 8.06
C PRO A 50 -2.43 8.35 7.32
N GLU A 51 -2.98 9.09 6.36
CA GLU A 51 -2.25 10.14 5.66
C GLU A 51 -2.30 11.42 6.49
N GLU A 52 -1.14 11.92 6.89
CA GLU A 52 -1.01 13.14 7.66
C GLU A 52 -0.93 14.37 6.76
N ASN A 53 -1.35 15.52 7.30
CA ASN A 53 -1.32 16.78 6.58
C ASN A 53 0.05 17.05 5.93
N GLN A 54 1.12 16.79 6.66
CA GLN A 54 2.48 17.05 6.18
C GLN A 54 2.86 16.21 4.95
N TYR A 55 2.24 15.04 4.76
CA TYR A 55 2.52 14.21 3.58
C TYR A 55 2.00 14.89 2.33
N PHE A 56 0.79 15.46 2.38
CA PHE A 56 0.21 16.20 1.25
C PHE A 56 1.08 17.40 0.89
N VAL A 57 1.49 18.17 1.89
CA VAL A 57 2.34 19.36 1.67
C VAL A 57 3.66 18.95 1.00
N SER A 58 4.29 17.90 1.51
CA SER A 58 5.57 17.42 0.99
C SER A 58 5.47 16.98 -0.47
N ILE A 59 4.45 16.18 -0.80
CA ILE A 59 4.30 15.64 -2.15
C ILE A 59 3.91 16.73 -3.14
N CYS A 60 3.01 17.64 -2.76
CA CYS A 60 2.59 18.72 -3.65
C CYS A 60 3.70 19.71 -3.95
N ASN A 61 4.72 19.80 -3.10
CA ASN A 61 5.90 20.64 -3.33
C ASN A 61 7.05 19.91 -4.02
N ASN A 62 6.89 18.61 -4.30
CA ASN A 62 7.97 17.80 -4.88
C ASN A 62 7.73 17.58 -6.37
N HIS A 63 8.62 18.12 -7.20
CA HIS A 63 8.54 18.02 -8.66
C HIS A 63 8.72 16.60 -9.21
N ASN A 64 9.27 15.70 -8.42
CA ASN A 64 9.50 14.31 -8.84
C ASN A 64 8.25 13.44 -8.74
N TRP A 65 7.20 13.92 -8.08
CA TRP A 65 5.96 13.16 -7.88
C TRP A 65 4.81 13.85 -8.59
N ASN A 66 4.37 13.24 -9.68
CA ASN A 66 3.26 13.75 -10.50
C ASN A 66 1.91 13.15 -10.12
N ASP A 67 1.93 12.04 -9.40
CA ASP A 67 0.73 11.36 -8.93
C ASP A 67 0.65 11.47 -7.40
N LEU A 68 -0.42 12.12 -6.93
CA LEU A 68 -0.60 12.37 -5.51
C LEU A 68 -0.79 11.06 -4.73
N GLU A 69 -1.56 10.13 -5.28
CA GLU A 69 -1.82 8.85 -4.61
C GLU A 69 -0.54 8.04 -4.41
N ASP A 70 0.27 7.92 -5.46
CA ASP A 70 1.55 7.21 -5.39
C ASP A 70 2.50 7.89 -4.41
N GLY A 71 2.53 9.22 -4.45
CA GLY A 71 3.35 10.00 -3.51
C GLY A 71 2.95 9.80 -2.06
N LEU A 72 1.65 9.76 -1.79
CA LEU A 72 1.16 9.50 -0.43
C LEU A 72 1.50 8.09 0.04
N GLN A 73 1.41 7.10 -0.84
CA GLN A 73 1.80 5.73 -0.50
C GLN A 73 3.28 5.66 -0.15
N MET A 74 4.13 6.34 -0.93
CA MET A 74 5.55 6.42 -0.65
C MET A 74 5.82 7.08 0.71
N LYS A 75 5.13 8.20 1.01
CA LYS A 75 5.29 8.89 2.28
C LYS A 75 4.88 8.01 3.46
N CYS A 76 3.79 7.27 3.33
CA CYS A 76 3.36 6.33 4.35
C CYS A 76 4.43 5.26 4.59
N ALA A 77 4.99 4.70 3.52
CA ALA A 77 6.02 3.67 3.62
C ALA A 77 7.31 4.23 4.25
N GLU A 78 7.70 5.44 3.87
CA GLU A 78 8.89 6.10 4.42
C GLU A 78 8.73 6.38 5.91
N ALA A 79 7.56 6.93 6.31
CA ALA A 79 7.29 7.29 7.70
C ALA A 79 7.29 6.07 8.62
N GLU A 80 6.87 4.91 8.14
CA GLU A 80 6.84 3.67 8.91
C GLU A 80 8.11 2.83 8.73
N ASN A 81 9.11 3.34 8.00
CA ASN A 81 10.36 2.64 7.72
C ASN A 81 10.15 1.25 7.15
N LEU A 82 9.24 1.15 6.18
CA LEU A 82 8.93 -0.13 5.56
C LEU A 82 10.08 -0.59 4.65
N ASP A 83 10.25 -1.89 4.55
CA ASP A 83 11.31 -2.48 3.73
C ASP A 83 11.01 -2.36 2.24
N TYR A 84 9.74 -2.53 1.86
CA TYR A 84 9.33 -2.54 0.46
C TYR A 84 7.95 -1.93 0.27
N ILE A 85 7.77 -1.31 -0.89
CA ILE A 85 6.44 -1.04 -1.45
C ILE A 85 6.20 -2.14 -2.49
N ILE A 86 5.13 -2.92 -2.32
CA ILE A 86 4.77 -3.97 -3.26
C ILE A 86 3.90 -3.34 -4.34
N THR A 87 4.38 -3.29 -5.56
CA THR A 87 3.67 -2.65 -6.66
C THR A 87 4.10 -3.23 -8.00
N ARG A 88 3.19 -3.20 -8.97
CA ARG A 88 3.51 -3.51 -10.36
C ARG A 88 3.92 -2.27 -11.14
N ASP A 89 3.71 -1.06 -10.58
CA ASP A 89 4.03 0.21 -11.21
C ASP A 89 5.33 0.79 -10.64
N ARG A 90 6.45 0.15 -11.00
CA ARG A 90 7.76 0.52 -10.47
C ARG A 90 8.43 1.67 -11.23
N GLU A 91 8.09 1.83 -12.52
CA GLU A 91 8.80 2.75 -13.40
C GLU A 91 8.12 4.10 -13.57
N ASN A 92 6.80 4.15 -13.46
CA ASN A 92 6.04 5.39 -13.68
C ASN A 92 5.80 6.13 -12.38
N GLY A 93 5.01 5.54 -11.47
CA GLY A 93 4.61 6.20 -10.24
C GLY A 93 5.68 6.22 -9.15
N PHE A 94 6.56 5.21 -9.12
CA PHE A 94 7.51 5.01 -8.02
C PHE A 94 8.98 5.07 -8.42
N LYS A 95 9.33 5.54 -9.60
CA LYS A 95 10.72 5.52 -10.06
C LYS A 95 11.67 6.35 -9.19
N ASN A 96 11.15 7.37 -8.50
CA ASN A 96 11.94 8.24 -7.62
C ASN A 96 11.74 7.93 -6.15
N SER A 97 11.20 6.76 -5.82
CA SER A 97 10.91 6.40 -4.44
C SER A 97 12.17 6.12 -3.63
N PRO A 98 12.33 6.72 -2.42
CA PRO A 98 13.41 6.36 -1.50
C PRO A 98 13.20 4.99 -0.86
N VAL A 99 11.96 4.47 -0.86
CA VAL A 99 11.66 3.12 -0.36
C VAL A 99 11.73 2.16 -1.54
N LYS A 100 12.39 1.03 -1.36
CA LYS A 100 12.53 0.03 -2.42
C LYS A 100 11.17 -0.47 -2.88
N THR A 101 10.99 -0.55 -4.19
CA THR A 101 9.78 -1.11 -4.78
C THR A 101 10.09 -2.48 -5.36
N ILE A 102 9.11 -3.38 -5.29
CA ILE A 102 9.30 -4.75 -5.76
C ILE A 102 7.96 -5.29 -6.25
N ALA A 103 8.00 -6.06 -7.34
CA ALA A 103 6.80 -6.73 -7.83
C ALA A 103 6.43 -7.88 -6.88
N PRO A 104 5.13 -8.20 -6.75
CA PRO A 104 4.69 -9.27 -5.85
C PRO A 104 5.42 -10.60 -6.06
N GLU A 105 5.63 -10.99 -7.30
CA GLU A 105 6.29 -12.25 -7.65
C GLU A 105 7.73 -12.28 -7.18
N LYS A 106 8.44 -11.17 -7.33
CA LYS A 106 9.84 -11.06 -6.91
C LYS A 106 9.97 -11.08 -5.39
N PHE A 107 9.03 -10.44 -4.70
CA PHE A 107 9.01 -10.45 -3.24
C PHE A 107 8.87 -11.87 -2.71
N LEU A 108 7.96 -12.66 -3.27
CA LEU A 108 7.75 -14.05 -2.87
C LEU A 108 9.01 -14.89 -3.11
N LYS A 109 9.74 -14.65 -4.20
CA LYS A 109 11.01 -15.35 -4.48
C LYS A 109 12.08 -15.01 -3.44
N LEU A 110 12.17 -13.77 -3.00
CA LEU A 110 13.11 -13.39 -1.94
C LEU A 110 12.82 -14.14 -0.65
N ARG A 111 11.55 -14.24 -0.28
CA ARG A 111 11.11 -14.98 0.91
C ARG A 111 11.50 -16.45 0.84
N ASN A 112 11.36 -17.06 -0.32
CA ASN A 112 11.63 -18.49 -0.49
C ASN A 112 13.13 -18.84 -0.50
N LYS A 113 14.01 -17.84 -0.63
CA LYS A 113 15.46 -18.05 -0.59
C LYS A 113 16.04 -17.99 0.82
N ILE A 114 15.24 -17.60 1.75
CA ILE A 114 15.60 -17.57 3.16
C ILE A 114 15.06 -18.82 3.84
#